data_1fe6bf3ada7e27d0942c4e3c79b3febb
#
_entry.id   1fe6bf3ada7e27d0942c4e3c79b3febb
#
_cell.length_a   1.000
_cell.length_b   1.000
_cell.length_c   1.000
_cell.angle_alpha   90.00
_cell.angle_beta   90.00
_cell.angle_gamma   90.00
#
_symmetry.space_group_name_H-M   'P 1'
#
loop_
_entity.id
_entity.type
_entity.pdbx_description
1 polymer ?
#
loop_
_entity_poly.entity_id
_entity_poly.type
_entity_poly.pdbx_seq_one_letter_code
_entity_poly.pdbx_strand_id
1 'polypeptide(L)'
;LWFPAILFILMLIFNQKINASMVGLTLLSVLYIPYLLSYIVGLRQMVGGEFYIWLIVICAFLTDTCAYFTGVAIGKHKLCPNLSPKKTIEGAIGGTVGCGLSCMLFGLIISRFFNQDVNFLSLFILGLIGSVAAQLGDLTASAIKRQYGIKDYGNLIPGHGGILDRIDSIIFVAPVVYTYITYIGI
;
A
#
# COMPACT_ATOMS: atom_id res chain seq x y z
N LEU A 1 16.45 15.77 9.93
CA LEU A 1 17.63 15.30 10.69
C LEU A 1 17.49 15.50 12.21
N TRP A 2 16.92 16.61 12.68
CA TRP A 2 16.81 16.93 14.11
C TRP A 2 15.66 16.21 14.84
N PHE A 3 14.67 15.69 14.14
CA PHE A 3 13.48 15.07 14.73
C PHE A 3 13.80 13.90 15.69
N PRO A 4 14.64 12.92 15.35
CA PRO A 4 15.03 11.87 16.28
C PRO A 4 15.73 12.42 17.54
N ALA A 5 16.65 13.38 17.36
CA ALA A 5 17.35 14.00 18.48
C ALA A 5 16.38 14.69 19.46
N ILE A 6 15.38 15.41 18.95
CA ILE A 6 14.35 16.04 19.77
C ILE A 6 13.56 14.99 20.57
N LEU A 7 13.18 13.87 19.94
CA LEU A 7 12.46 12.79 20.64
C LEU A 7 13.29 12.19 21.78
N PHE A 8 14.59 11.96 21.57
CA PHE A 8 15.47 11.48 22.64
C PHE A 8 15.68 12.53 23.75
N ILE A 9 15.78 13.81 23.41
CA ILE A 9 15.86 14.88 24.41
C ILE A 9 14.56 14.94 25.24
N LEU A 10 13.39 14.83 24.60
CA LEU A 10 12.11 14.79 25.30
C LEU A 10 12.00 13.55 26.21
N MET A 11 12.51 12.40 25.77
CA MET A 11 12.57 11.19 26.60
C MET A 11 13.45 11.41 27.84
N LEU A 12 14.59 12.10 27.70
CA LEU A 12 15.47 12.40 28.84
C LEU A 12 14.81 13.37 29.84
N ILE A 13 14.17 14.43 29.36
CA ILE A 13 13.51 15.44 30.19
C ILE A 13 12.29 14.84 30.91
N PHE A 14 11.51 14.00 30.19
CA PHE A 14 10.25 13.42 30.69
C PHE A 14 10.34 11.91 30.90
N ASN A 15 11.47 11.42 31.41
CA ASN A 15 11.78 9.99 31.49
C ASN A 15 10.76 9.14 32.27
N GLN A 16 9.98 9.77 33.17
CA GLN A 16 8.89 9.08 33.88
C GLN A 16 7.61 8.90 33.04
N LYS A 17 7.45 9.67 31.94
CA LYS A 17 6.26 9.65 31.09
C LYS A 17 6.54 9.11 29.69
N ILE A 18 7.75 9.34 29.16
CA ILE A 18 8.17 8.95 27.82
C ILE A 18 9.24 7.87 27.95
N ASN A 19 8.95 6.68 27.46
CA ASN A 19 9.88 5.56 27.44
C ASN A 19 10.43 5.31 26.03
N ALA A 20 11.50 4.50 25.93
CA ALA A 20 12.16 4.19 24.67
C ALA A 20 11.21 3.49 23.65
N SER A 21 10.22 2.73 24.13
CA SER A 21 9.23 2.11 23.26
C SER A 21 8.34 3.14 22.55
N MET A 22 7.90 4.20 23.28
CA MET A 22 7.14 5.31 22.69
C MET A 22 7.94 6.06 21.64
N VAL A 23 9.22 6.36 21.93
CA VAL A 23 10.13 7.00 20.97
C VAL A 23 10.31 6.12 19.73
N GLY A 24 10.54 4.81 19.93
CA GLY A 24 10.68 3.84 18.85
C GLY A 24 9.43 3.75 17.96
N LEU A 25 8.24 3.69 18.56
CA LEU A 25 6.97 3.69 17.83
C LEU A 25 6.74 4.99 17.05
N THR A 26 7.07 6.13 17.63
CA THR A 26 6.95 7.42 16.94
C THR A 26 7.89 7.50 15.73
N LEU A 27 9.15 7.08 15.90
CA LEU A 27 10.11 7.01 14.80
C LEU A 27 9.64 6.04 13.70
N LEU A 28 9.19 4.86 14.09
CA LEU A 28 8.64 3.88 13.15
C LEU A 28 7.44 4.44 12.38
N SER A 29 6.53 5.13 13.07
CA SER A 29 5.35 5.73 12.44
C SER A 29 5.73 6.79 11.40
N VAL A 30 6.74 7.63 11.68
CA VAL A 30 7.24 8.63 10.73
C VAL A 30 7.94 8.00 9.53
N LEU A 31 8.70 6.93 9.73
CA LEU A 31 9.33 6.19 8.63
C LEU A 31 8.29 5.42 7.81
N TYR A 32 7.37 4.74 8.49
CA TYR A 32 6.35 3.89 7.85
C TYR A 32 5.37 4.71 7.00
N ILE A 33 4.82 5.81 7.54
CA ILE A 33 3.74 6.53 6.88
C ILE A 33 4.27 7.66 5.99
N PRO A 34 4.86 8.76 6.51
CA PRO A 34 5.23 9.90 5.67
C PRO A 34 6.35 9.58 4.69
N TYR A 35 7.36 8.79 5.09
CA TYR A 35 8.48 8.47 4.21
C TYR A 35 8.03 7.61 3.02
N LEU A 36 7.26 6.55 3.25
CA LEU A 36 6.80 5.71 2.15
C LEU A 36 5.79 6.44 1.26
N LEU A 37 4.94 7.31 1.81
CA LEU A 37 4.05 8.15 1.01
C LEU A 37 4.79 9.25 0.21
N SER A 38 5.98 9.67 0.64
CA SER A 38 6.77 10.67 -0.10
C SER A 38 7.15 10.21 -1.51
N TYR A 39 7.19 8.90 -1.76
CA TYR A 39 7.41 8.33 -3.09
C TYR A 39 6.32 8.71 -4.11
N ILE A 40 5.09 9.01 -3.65
CA ILE A 40 4.02 9.54 -4.50
C ILE A 40 4.42 10.92 -5.06
N VAL A 41 5.02 11.76 -4.23
CA VAL A 41 5.50 13.09 -4.64
C VAL A 41 6.65 12.94 -5.64
N GLY A 42 7.60 12.04 -5.36
CA GLY A 42 8.69 11.73 -6.28
C GLY A 42 8.18 11.24 -7.64
N LEU A 43 7.19 10.33 -7.62
CA LEU A 43 6.56 9.82 -8.84
C LEU A 43 5.86 10.92 -9.64
N ARG A 44 5.15 11.82 -8.96
CA ARG A 44 4.44 12.95 -9.59
C ARG A 44 5.38 13.91 -10.31
N GLN A 45 6.62 14.04 -9.85
CA GLN A 45 7.63 14.93 -10.44
C GLN A 45 8.32 14.34 -11.69
N MET A 46 8.12 13.05 -11.97
CA MET A 46 8.65 12.41 -13.18
C MET A 46 7.89 12.84 -14.43
N VAL A 47 8.53 12.73 -15.58
CA VAL A 47 7.85 12.85 -16.88
C VAL A 47 6.80 11.74 -16.99
N GLY A 48 5.55 12.10 -17.26
CA GLY A 48 4.42 11.15 -17.23
C GLY A 48 3.89 10.86 -15.84
N GLY A 49 4.35 11.57 -14.81
CA GLY A 49 3.96 11.34 -13.41
C GLY A 49 2.46 11.42 -13.13
N GLU A 50 1.70 12.17 -13.94
CA GLU A 50 0.23 12.18 -13.86
C GLU A 50 -0.40 10.82 -14.15
N PHE A 51 0.19 10.00 -15.03
CA PHE A 51 -0.29 8.65 -15.33
C PHE A 51 0.21 7.66 -14.27
N TYR A 52 1.43 7.81 -13.80
CA TYR A 52 2.06 6.89 -12.85
C TYR A 52 1.37 6.85 -11.49
N ILE A 53 0.81 7.98 -11.03
CA ILE A 53 0.02 8.02 -9.79
C ILE A 53 -1.18 7.09 -9.86
N TRP A 54 -1.84 7.00 -11.03
CA TRP A 54 -2.98 6.12 -11.20
C TRP A 54 -2.61 4.63 -11.08
N LEU A 55 -1.38 4.25 -11.42
CA LEU A 55 -0.90 2.88 -11.22
C LEU A 55 -0.86 2.49 -9.74
N ILE A 56 -0.53 3.44 -8.84
CA ILE A 56 -0.60 3.21 -7.39
C ILE A 56 -2.05 2.92 -6.98
N VAL A 57 -2.98 3.75 -7.45
CA VAL A 57 -4.41 3.62 -7.14
C VAL A 57 -4.95 2.29 -7.69
N ILE A 58 -4.60 1.94 -8.93
CA ILE A 58 -4.98 0.67 -9.56
C ILE A 58 -4.44 -0.51 -8.75
N CYS A 59 -3.14 -0.52 -8.42
CA CYS A 59 -2.53 -1.60 -7.65
C CYS A 59 -3.16 -1.77 -6.26
N ALA A 60 -3.50 -0.68 -5.57
CA ALA A 60 -4.13 -0.77 -4.27
C ALA A 60 -5.59 -1.25 -4.36
N PHE A 61 -6.46 -0.50 -5.07
CA PHE A 61 -7.90 -0.73 -5.04
C PHE A 61 -8.35 -1.90 -5.90
N LEU A 62 -7.76 -2.12 -7.09
CA LEU A 62 -8.18 -3.24 -7.94
C LEU A 62 -7.65 -4.58 -7.44
N THR A 63 -6.52 -4.59 -6.72
CA THR A 63 -6.09 -5.79 -6.00
C THR A 63 -7.16 -6.24 -5.02
N ASP A 64 -7.64 -5.35 -4.15
CA ASP A 64 -8.64 -5.69 -3.14
C ASP A 64 -9.98 -6.06 -3.77
N THR A 65 -10.38 -5.35 -4.81
CA THR A 65 -11.62 -5.62 -5.53
C THR A 65 -11.60 -6.99 -6.21
N CYS A 66 -10.55 -7.29 -6.97
CA CYS A 66 -10.40 -8.58 -7.63
C CYS A 66 -10.22 -9.73 -6.62
N ALA A 67 -9.46 -9.48 -5.54
CA ALA A 67 -9.29 -10.46 -4.46
C ALA A 67 -10.61 -10.77 -3.75
N TYR A 68 -11.44 -9.75 -3.52
CA TYR A 68 -12.77 -9.94 -2.92
C TYR A 68 -13.68 -10.80 -3.81
N PHE A 69 -13.84 -10.43 -5.09
CA PHE A 69 -14.72 -11.17 -5.99
C PHE A 69 -14.24 -12.61 -6.22
N THR A 70 -12.93 -12.81 -6.42
CA THR A 70 -12.37 -14.16 -6.59
C THR A 70 -12.51 -14.96 -5.30
N GLY A 71 -12.24 -14.34 -4.14
CA GLY A 71 -12.37 -15.00 -2.85
C GLY A 71 -13.80 -15.41 -2.52
N VAL A 72 -14.81 -14.62 -2.91
CA VAL A 72 -16.22 -14.95 -2.76
C VAL A 72 -16.64 -16.07 -3.72
N ALA A 73 -16.16 -16.03 -4.96
CA ALA A 73 -16.57 -16.99 -6.00
C ALA A 73 -15.96 -18.39 -5.79
N ILE A 74 -14.67 -18.47 -5.48
CA ILE A 74 -13.93 -19.75 -5.44
C ILE A 74 -13.05 -19.94 -4.20
N GLY A 75 -13.05 -19.00 -3.24
CA GLY A 75 -12.18 -19.04 -2.05
C GLY A 75 -12.54 -20.19 -1.11
N LYS A 76 -11.60 -21.09 -0.88
CA LYS A 76 -11.73 -22.24 0.02
C LYS A 76 -10.71 -22.19 1.18
N HIS A 77 -9.49 -21.75 0.88
CA HIS A 77 -8.39 -21.78 1.84
C HIS A 77 -8.16 -20.38 2.43
N LYS A 78 -8.11 -20.28 3.75
CA LYS A 78 -7.85 -19.02 4.45
C LYS A 78 -6.39 -18.63 4.30
N LEU A 79 -6.12 -17.34 3.99
CA LEU A 79 -4.77 -16.80 3.84
C LEU A 79 -4.11 -16.56 5.19
N CYS A 80 -4.75 -15.78 6.06
CA CYS A 80 -4.23 -15.42 7.39
C CYS A 80 -5.38 -15.37 8.41
N PRO A 81 -5.85 -16.52 8.96
CA PRO A 81 -7.02 -16.58 9.85
C PRO A 81 -6.95 -15.65 11.06
N ASN A 82 -5.76 -15.53 11.66
CA ASN A 82 -5.55 -14.75 12.88
C ASN A 82 -5.54 -13.22 12.64
N LEU A 83 -5.17 -12.78 11.44
CA LEU A 83 -5.06 -11.34 11.10
C LEU A 83 -6.31 -10.86 10.35
N SER A 84 -6.68 -11.57 9.30
CA SER A 84 -7.80 -11.25 8.43
C SER A 84 -8.57 -12.52 8.05
N PRO A 85 -9.59 -12.92 8.82
CA PRO A 85 -10.29 -14.19 8.64
C PRO A 85 -11.11 -14.26 7.34
N LYS A 86 -11.34 -13.14 6.66
CA LYS A 86 -12.08 -13.09 5.40
C LYS A 86 -11.21 -13.33 4.18
N LYS A 87 -9.90 -13.09 4.24
CA LYS A 87 -8.98 -13.26 3.10
C LYS A 87 -8.72 -14.73 2.79
N THR A 88 -8.69 -15.06 1.48
CA THR A 88 -8.44 -16.41 0.96
C THR A 88 -7.22 -16.43 0.06
N ILE A 89 -6.57 -17.59 -0.08
CA ILE A 89 -5.42 -17.77 -0.97
C ILE A 89 -5.84 -17.60 -2.43
N GLU A 90 -6.98 -18.16 -2.80
CA GLU A 90 -7.54 -18.02 -4.16
C GLU A 90 -7.86 -16.55 -4.47
N GLY A 91 -8.41 -15.84 -3.48
CA GLY A 91 -8.63 -14.41 -3.58
C GLY A 91 -7.32 -13.62 -3.77
N ALA A 92 -6.27 -13.96 -3.03
CA ALA A 92 -4.96 -13.33 -3.16
C ALA A 92 -4.38 -13.51 -4.57
N ILE A 93 -4.43 -14.72 -5.12
CA ILE A 93 -3.97 -15.02 -6.48
C ILE A 93 -4.83 -14.28 -7.51
N GLY A 94 -6.16 -14.32 -7.36
CA GLY A 94 -7.08 -13.62 -8.26
C GLY A 94 -6.90 -12.09 -8.22
N GLY A 95 -6.64 -11.53 -7.06
CA GLY A 95 -6.28 -10.12 -6.88
C GLY A 95 -5.00 -9.77 -7.63
N THR A 96 -3.98 -10.62 -7.51
CA THR A 96 -2.69 -10.40 -8.17
C THR A 96 -2.81 -10.43 -9.70
N VAL A 97 -3.44 -11.46 -10.26
CA VAL A 97 -3.65 -11.56 -11.71
C VAL A 97 -4.58 -10.45 -12.21
N GLY A 98 -5.67 -10.20 -11.49
CA GLY A 98 -6.62 -9.13 -11.83
C GLY A 98 -5.98 -7.74 -11.84
N CYS A 99 -5.10 -7.46 -10.90
CA CYS A 99 -4.33 -6.20 -10.87
C CYS A 99 -3.40 -6.09 -12.08
N GLY A 100 -2.65 -7.15 -12.42
CA GLY A 100 -1.80 -7.17 -13.62
C GLY A 100 -2.58 -6.85 -14.90
N LEU A 101 -3.74 -7.49 -15.09
CA LEU A 101 -4.62 -7.22 -16.22
C LEU A 101 -5.18 -5.81 -16.21
N SER A 102 -5.49 -5.26 -15.03
CA SER A 102 -5.97 -3.89 -14.88
C SER A 102 -4.91 -2.85 -15.23
N CYS A 103 -3.65 -3.08 -14.87
CA CYS A 103 -2.54 -2.24 -15.28
C CYS A 103 -2.32 -2.28 -16.81
N MET A 104 -2.45 -3.45 -17.44
CA MET A 104 -2.42 -3.55 -18.92
C MET A 104 -3.58 -2.79 -19.57
N LEU A 105 -4.80 -2.92 -19.04
CA LEU A 105 -5.96 -2.18 -19.54
C LEU A 105 -5.76 -0.67 -19.41
N PHE A 106 -5.20 -0.22 -18.30
CA PHE A 106 -4.84 1.19 -18.12
C PHE A 106 -3.80 1.64 -19.15
N GLY A 107 -2.78 0.82 -19.42
CA GLY A 107 -1.80 1.07 -20.49
C GLY A 107 -2.44 1.21 -21.87
N LEU A 108 -3.45 0.36 -22.20
CA LEU A 108 -4.22 0.48 -23.43
C LEU A 108 -4.96 1.81 -23.53
N ILE A 109 -5.55 2.29 -22.43
CA ILE A 109 -6.23 3.59 -22.36
C ILE A 109 -5.23 4.71 -22.63
N ILE A 110 -4.08 4.70 -21.95
CA ILE A 110 -3.05 5.73 -22.11
C ILE A 110 -2.51 5.73 -23.55
N SER A 111 -2.15 4.57 -24.07
CA SER A 111 -1.63 4.45 -25.44
C SER A 111 -2.65 4.94 -26.48
N ARG A 112 -3.93 4.61 -26.33
CA ARG A 112 -4.98 4.94 -27.29
C ARG A 112 -5.40 6.41 -27.27
N PHE A 113 -5.50 7.01 -26.07
CA PHE A 113 -6.05 8.36 -25.90
C PHE A 113 -5.00 9.44 -25.73
N PHE A 114 -3.80 9.09 -25.28
CA PHE A 114 -2.74 10.05 -24.98
C PHE A 114 -1.48 9.84 -25.85
N ASN A 115 -1.52 8.90 -26.82
CA ASN A 115 -0.42 8.58 -27.73
C ASN A 115 0.94 8.36 -27.01
N GLN A 116 0.89 7.72 -25.84
CA GLN A 116 2.09 7.33 -25.10
C GLN A 116 2.50 5.92 -25.52
N ASP A 117 3.80 5.75 -25.78
CA ASP A 117 4.36 4.41 -25.96
C ASP A 117 4.48 3.72 -24.63
N VAL A 118 3.81 2.59 -24.45
CA VAL A 118 3.80 1.81 -23.21
C VAL A 118 4.16 0.35 -23.45
N ASN A 119 4.98 -0.20 -22.58
CA ASN A 119 5.30 -1.62 -22.61
C ASN A 119 4.26 -2.39 -21.76
N PHE A 120 3.32 -3.06 -22.44
CA PHE A 120 2.24 -3.81 -21.81
C PHE A 120 2.73 -4.93 -20.88
N LEU A 121 3.82 -5.61 -21.25
CA LEU A 121 4.40 -6.66 -20.40
C LEU A 121 4.98 -6.05 -19.11
N SER A 122 5.66 -4.92 -19.22
CA SER A 122 6.17 -4.19 -18.06
C SER A 122 5.05 -3.77 -17.11
N LEU A 123 3.94 -3.23 -17.66
CA LEU A 123 2.75 -2.87 -16.86
C LEU A 123 2.11 -4.08 -16.18
N PHE A 124 2.03 -5.22 -16.87
CA PHE A 124 1.51 -6.45 -16.28
C PHE A 124 2.37 -6.90 -15.09
N ILE A 125 3.70 -6.94 -15.27
CA ILE A 125 4.64 -7.32 -14.20
C ILE A 125 4.57 -6.33 -13.04
N LEU A 126 4.51 -5.02 -13.32
CA LEU A 126 4.30 -4.00 -12.30
C LEU A 126 3.02 -4.27 -11.50
N GLY A 127 1.91 -4.59 -12.17
CA GLY A 127 0.65 -4.92 -11.51
C GLY A 127 0.75 -6.15 -10.62
N LEU A 128 1.48 -7.21 -11.04
CA LEU A 128 1.72 -8.38 -10.20
C LEU A 128 2.50 -8.02 -8.92
N ILE A 129 3.62 -7.30 -9.07
CA ILE A 129 4.49 -6.92 -7.95
C ILE A 129 3.77 -5.91 -7.04
N GLY A 130 3.10 -4.91 -7.63
CA GLY A 130 2.33 -3.91 -6.91
C GLY A 130 1.17 -4.51 -6.11
N SER A 131 0.49 -5.52 -6.66
CA SER A 131 -0.55 -6.26 -5.95
C SER A 131 -0.02 -7.01 -4.74
N VAL A 132 1.14 -7.67 -4.85
CA VAL A 132 1.78 -8.33 -3.70
C VAL A 132 2.12 -7.29 -2.62
N ALA A 133 2.67 -6.14 -3.01
CA ALA A 133 2.93 -5.05 -2.09
C ALA A 133 1.66 -4.52 -1.40
N ALA A 134 0.55 -4.34 -2.14
CA ALA A 134 -0.74 -3.93 -1.60
C ALA A 134 -1.25 -4.90 -0.54
N GLN A 135 -1.22 -6.20 -0.83
CA GLN A 135 -1.65 -7.24 0.09
C GLN A 135 -0.79 -7.30 1.35
N LEU A 136 0.54 -7.13 1.22
CA LEU A 136 1.46 -7.05 2.36
C LEU A 136 1.19 -5.81 3.22
N GLY A 137 0.90 -4.66 2.61
CA GLY A 137 0.55 -3.42 3.30
C GLY A 137 -0.68 -3.58 4.18
N ASP A 138 -1.79 -4.09 3.63
CA ASP A 138 -3.01 -4.33 4.38
C ASP A 138 -2.83 -5.40 5.48
N LEU A 139 -2.07 -6.48 5.21
CA LEU A 139 -1.78 -7.48 6.24
C LEU A 139 -0.89 -6.92 7.36
N THR A 140 0.08 -6.06 7.04
CA THR A 140 0.94 -5.38 8.03
C THR A 140 0.10 -4.45 8.91
N ALA A 141 -0.74 -3.62 8.32
CA ALA A 141 -1.65 -2.75 9.06
C ALA A 141 -2.62 -3.57 9.94
N SER A 142 -3.13 -4.68 9.42
CA SER A 142 -3.97 -5.60 10.17
C SER A 142 -3.23 -6.24 11.34
N ALA A 143 -1.97 -6.65 11.16
CA ALA A 143 -1.13 -7.20 12.22
C ALA A 143 -0.89 -6.20 13.36
N ILE A 144 -0.54 -4.96 13.01
CA ILE A 144 -0.36 -3.88 14.00
C ILE A 144 -1.67 -3.66 14.77
N LYS A 145 -2.81 -3.55 14.09
CA LYS A 145 -4.11 -3.37 14.75
C LYS A 145 -4.41 -4.50 15.76
N ARG A 146 -4.20 -5.76 15.38
CA ARG A 146 -4.44 -6.91 16.28
C ARG A 146 -3.50 -6.93 17.46
N GLN A 147 -2.24 -6.54 17.29
CA GLN A 147 -1.27 -6.49 18.38
C GLN A 147 -1.69 -5.49 19.49
N TYR A 148 -2.37 -4.41 19.11
CA TYR A 148 -2.90 -3.40 20.05
C TYR A 148 -4.37 -3.63 20.44
N GLY A 149 -4.96 -4.75 20.06
CA GLY A 149 -6.35 -5.09 20.40
C GLY A 149 -7.41 -4.22 19.74
N ILE A 150 -7.04 -3.46 18.71
CA ILE A 150 -7.95 -2.61 17.94
C ILE A 150 -8.32 -3.29 16.62
N LYS A 151 -9.42 -2.86 16.02
CA LYS A 151 -9.89 -3.32 14.71
C LYS A 151 -9.59 -2.30 13.62
N ASP A 152 -9.80 -1.04 13.89
CA ASP A 152 -9.66 0.07 12.98
C ASP A 152 -8.78 1.15 13.63
N TYR A 153 -8.03 1.92 12.85
CA TYR A 153 -7.17 3.00 13.38
C TYR A 153 -7.94 4.24 13.81
N GLY A 154 -9.23 4.30 13.55
CA GLY A 154 -10.09 5.41 13.97
C GLY A 154 -11.51 5.26 13.42
N ASN A 155 -12.37 6.24 13.72
CA ASN A 155 -13.78 6.27 13.33
C ASN A 155 -14.13 7.55 12.55
N LEU A 156 -13.17 8.09 11.78
CA LEU A 156 -13.35 9.35 11.07
C LEU A 156 -14.43 9.24 9.98
N ILE A 157 -14.49 8.08 9.31
CA ILE A 157 -15.53 7.80 8.31
C ILE A 157 -16.50 6.79 8.92
N PRO A 158 -17.75 7.19 9.21
CA PRO A 158 -18.75 6.30 9.80
C PRO A 158 -18.92 5.02 8.97
N GLY A 159 -18.75 3.85 9.63
CA GLY A 159 -18.84 2.54 8.99
C GLY A 159 -17.61 2.12 8.15
N HIS A 160 -16.58 2.98 8.02
CA HIS A 160 -15.43 2.70 7.16
C HIS A 160 -14.07 2.82 7.86
N GLY A 161 -14.01 3.08 9.16
CA GLY A 161 -12.76 3.19 9.91
C GLY A 161 -12.04 4.53 9.78
N GLY A 162 -10.74 4.55 10.02
CA GLY A 162 -9.88 5.72 9.93
C GLY A 162 -9.29 5.94 8.54
N ILE A 163 -8.60 7.08 8.36
CA ILE A 163 -7.88 7.40 7.10
C ILE A 163 -6.80 6.37 6.83
N LEU A 164 -6.04 5.97 7.85
CA LEU A 164 -4.95 5.01 7.68
C LEU A 164 -5.44 3.64 7.19
N ASP A 165 -6.67 3.24 7.57
CA ASP A 165 -7.31 2.02 7.07
C ASP A 165 -7.66 2.09 5.57
N ARG A 166 -7.58 3.26 4.94
CA ARG A 166 -7.85 3.48 3.50
C ARG A 166 -6.60 3.56 2.65
N ILE A 167 -5.48 3.86 3.25
CA ILE A 167 -4.21 4.07 2.54
C ILE A 167 -3.14 3.05 2.92
N ASP A 168 -3.46 2.08 3.77
CA ASP A 168 -2.53 1.06 4.25
C ASP A 168 -1.85 0.27 3.11
N SER A 169 -2.60 -0.11 2.09
CA SER A 169 -2.07 -0.73 0.88
C SER A 169 -1.24 0.25 0.05
N ILE A 170 -1.69 1.52 -0.07
CA ILE A 170 -1.00 2.57 -0.83
C ILE A 170 0.41 2.82 -0.29
N ILE A 171 0.59 2.77 1.03
CA ILE A 171 1.88 2.98 1.69
C ILE A 171 2.95 2.03 1.17
N PHE A 172 2.60 0.76 0.94
CA PHE A 172 3.53 -0.23 0.40
C PHE A 172 3.66 -0.17 -1.13
N VAL A 173 2.58 0.15 -1.82
CA VAL A 173 2.56 0.22 -3.28
C VAL A 173 3.37 1.40 -3.81
N ALA A 174 3.32 2.56 -3.14
CA ALA A 174 3.97 3.78 -3.61
C ALA A 174 5.49 3.62 -3.87
N PRO A 175 6.31 3.11 -2.93
CA PRO A 175 7.73 2.89 -3.17
C PRO A 175 8.01 1.83 -4.24
N VAL A 176 7.16 0.81 -4.34
CA VAL A 176 7.30 -0.26 -5.35
C VAL A 176 7.08 0.29 -6.75
N VAL A 177 6.01 1.04 -6.98
CA VAL A 177 5.72 1.66 -8.28
C VAL A 177 6.80 2.67 -8.64
N TYR A 178 7.22 3.52 -7.69
CA TYR A 178 8.31 4.48 -7.90
C TYR A 178 9.60 3.79 -8.34
N THR A 179 10.04 2.79 -7.58
CA THR A 179 11.28 2.05 -7.85
C THR A 179 11.20 1.33 -9.19
N TYR A 180 10.08 0.67 -9.48
CA TYR A 180 9.88 -0.04 -10.74
C TYR A 180 9.99 0.91 -11.95
N ILE A 181 9.29 2.04 -11.92
CA ILE A 181 9.30 3.01 -13.02
C ILE A 181 10.68 3.64 -13.17
N THR A 182 11.37 3.94 -12.07
CA THR A 182 12.70 4.56 -12.09
C THR A 182 13.75 3.65 -12.73
N TYR A 183 13.72 2.35 -12.46
CA TYR A 183 14.81 1.43 -12.86
C TYR A 183 14.47 0.55 -14.07
N ILE A 184 13.20 0.26 -14.31
CA ILE A 184 12.76 -0.64 -15.39
C ILE A 184 12.05 0.12 -16.50
N GLY A 185 11.21 1.11 -16.14
CA GLY A 185 10.35 1.84 -17.08
C GLY A 185 9.09 1.06 -17.48
N ILE A 186 8.20 1.75 -18.17
CA ILE A 186 6.94 1.19 -18.70
C ILE A 186 6.67 1.65 -20.12
#